data_3bc7f0d6d4510cd5dd8f944f994fb977
#
_entry.id   3bc7f0d6d4510cd5dd8f944f994fb977
#
_cell.length_a   1.000
_cell.length_b   1.000
_cell.length_c   1.000
_cell.angle_alpha   90.00
_cell.angle_beta   90.00
_cell.angle_gamma   90.00
#
_symmetry.space_group_name_H-M   'P 1'
#
loop_
_entity.id
_entity.type
_entity.pdbx_description
1 polymer ?
#
loop_
_entity_poly.entity_id
_entity_poly.type
_entity_poly.pdbx_seq_one_letter_code
_entity_poly.pdbx_strand_id
1 'polypeptide(L)'
;LQRFPISAPISFAASNAAFQSGWWWNANEPGRGYFIEIQGNQAFFVAFTYGASGQPTWYVGSAGLTNNIFLLGQLQQYVNGQSLQGAFRSPVAIPGPGSLAFAFANDVVGSLVLPGGQQVKLTRFPF
;
A
#
# COMPACT_ATOMS: atom_id res chain seq x y z
N LEU A 1 19.35 -4.08 -8.47
CA LEU A 1 18.13 -4.12 -7.65
C LEU A 1 17.28 -5.31 -8.02
N GLN A 2 16.73 -5.94 -7.04
CA GLN A 2 15.77 -7.02 -7.22
C GLN A 2 14.38 -6.53 -6.89
N ARG A 3 13.39 -7.11 -7.56
CA ARG A 3 12.01 -6.90 -7.19
C ARG A 3 11.74 -7.53 -5.83
N PHE A 4 11.11 -6.78 -4.95
CA PHE A 4 10.78 -7.25 -3.60
C PHE A 4 9.73 -8.37 -3.68
N PRO A 5 10.03 -9.59 -3.19
CA PRO A 5 9.03 -10.66 -3.15
C PRO A 5 8.19 -10.54 -1.89
N ILE A 6 6.89 -10.46 -2.04
CA ILE A 6 5.95 -10.40 -0.91
C ILE A 6 5.26 -11.74 -0.65
N SER A 7 5.49 -12.71 -1.52
CA SER A 7 4.97 -14.06 -1.35
C SER A 7 5.98 -15.06 -1.92
N ALA A 8 5.80 -16.34 -1.61
CA ALA A 8 6.56 -17.38 -2.24
C ALA A 8 6.35 -17.32 -3.75
N PRO A 9 7.38 -17.63 -4.56
CA PRO A 9 7.20 -17.67 -6.00
C PRO A 9 6.13 -18.69 -6.36
N ILE A 10 5.12 -18.25 -7.06
CA ILE A 10 4.09 -19.11 -7.63
C ILE A 10 4.04 -18.84 -9.12
N SER A 11 3.76 -19.88 -9.88
CA SER A 11 3.53 -19.70 -11.31
C SER A 11 2.23 -18.92 -11.48
N PHE A 12 2.31 -17.81 -12.17
CA PHE A 12 1.14 -17.00 -12.42
C PHE A 12 0.31 -17.61 -13.51
N ALA A 13 -0.90 -18.07 -13.19
CA ALA A 13 -1.94 -17.99 -14.17
C ALA A 13 -2.13 -16.52 -14.52
N ALA A 14 -2.36 -16.20 -15.77
CA ALA A 14 -2.66 -14.83 -16.18
C ALA A 14 -3.80 -14.31 -15.31
N SER A 15 -3.46 -13.59 -14.27
CA SER A 15 -4.42 -13.03 -13.34
C SER A 15 -4.49 -11.54 -13.55
N ASN A 16 -5.56 -10.93 -13.10
CA ASN A 16 -5.73 -9.48 -13.10
C ASN A 16 -4.73 -8.78 -12.17
N ALA A 17 -3.90 -9.52 -11.46
CA ALA A 17 -2.94 -8.99 -10.51
C ALA A 17 -2.02 -7.93 -11.14
N ALA A 18 -1.60 -8.14 -12.39
CA ALA A 18 -0.76 -7.17 -13.09
C ALA A 18 -1.47 -5.84 -13.33
N PHE A 19 -2.79 -5.87 -13.46
CA PHE A 19 -3.58 -4.66 -13.70
C PHE A 19 -3.93 -3.95 -12.39
N GLN A 20 -3.96 -4.66 -11.28
CA GLN A 20 -4.29 -4.10 -9.97
C GLN A 20 -3.06 -3.48 -9.30
N SER A 21 -1.88 -3.91 -9.66
CA SER A 21 -0.64 -3.31 -9.17
C SER A 21 -0.45 -1.92 -9.74
N GLY A 22 0.11 -1.03 -8.94
CA GLY A 22 0.46 0.31 -9.39
C GLY A 22 0.14 1.37 -8.36
N TRP A 23 0.04 2.59 -8.85
CA TRP A 23 -0.20 3.77 -8.04
C TRP A 23 -1.69 4.09 -8.05
N TRP A 24 -2.25 4.29 -6.87
CA TRP A 24 -3.68 4.59 -6.69
C TRP A 24 -3.83 5.90 -5.94
N TRP A 25 -4.82 6.68 -6.30
CA TRP A 25 -5.04 7.97 -5.68
C TRP A 25 -6.48 8.44 -5.85
N ASN A 26 -6.83 9.52 -5.14
CA ASN A 26 -8.04 10.28 -5.40
C ASN A 26 -7.62 11.64 -5.98
N ALA A 27 -7.99 11.91 -7.22
CA ALA A 27 -7.60 13.13 -7.92
C ALA A 27 -8.12 14.40 -7.24
N ASN A 28 -9.19 14.29 -6.44
CA ASN A 28 -9.74 15.41 -5.69
C ASN A 28 -9.03 15.66 -4.36
N GLU A 29 -8.09 14.78 -4.00
CA GLU A 29 -7.35 14.89 -2.73
C GLU A 29 -5.85 14.70 -3.00
N PRO A 30 -5.22 15.56 -3.81
CA PRO A 30 -3.80 15.40 -4.11
C PRO A 30 -2.95 15.58 -2.86
N GLY A 31 -1.75 15.00 -2.88
CA GLY A 31 -0.84 15.00 -1.73
C GLY A 31 -0.89 13.72 -0.94
N ARG A 32 -1.79 12.82 -1.27
CA ARG A 32 -1.90 11.50 -0.64
C ARG A 32 -2.04 10.45 -1.74
N GLY A 33 -1.21 9.41 -1.68
CA GLY A 33 -1.23 8.36 -2.69
C GLY A 33 -0.89 7.01 -2.11
N TYR A 34 -1.21 5.97 -2.85
CA TYR A 34 -1.10 4.61 -2.37
C TYR A 34 -0.48 3.74 -3.45
N PHE A 35 0.54 2.99 -3.07
CA PHE A 35 1.14 2.01 -3.95
C PHE A 35 0.65 0.63 -3.55
N ILE A 36 0.20 -0.13 -4.53
CA ILE A 36 -0.29 -1.49 -4.32
C ILE A 36 0.47 -2.40 -5.27
N GLU A 37 1.05 -3.45 -4.74
CA GLU A 37 1.63 -4.52 -5.55
C GLU A 37 0.93 -5.83 -5.22
N ILE A 38 0.49 -6.51 -6.25
CA ILE A 38 -0.13 -7.82 -6.12
C ILE A 38 0.84 -8.87 -6.66
N GLN A 39 1.14 -9.86 -5.85
CA GLN A 39 1.92 -11.03 -6.25
C GLN A 39 1.12 -12.27 -5.84
N GLY A 40 0.62 -13.01 -6.83
CA GLY A 40 -0.27 -14.12 -6.55
C GLY A 40 -1.53 -13.66 -5.83
N ASN A 41 -1.75 -14.19 -4.64
CA ASN A 41 -2.86 -13.79 -3.79
C ASN A 41 -2.42 -12.95 -2.59
N GLN A 42 -1.28 -12.27 -2.70
CA GLN A 42 -0.76 -11.40 -1.67
C GLN A 42 -0.73 -9.95 -2.17
N ALA A 43 -1.14 -9.04 -1.31
CA ALA A 43 -1.08 -7.61 -1.56
C ALA A 43 -0.04 -6.96 -0.66
N PHE A 44 0.81 -6.13 -1.24
CA PHE A 44 1.71 -5.24 -0.52
C PHE A 44 1.23 -3.81 -0.73
N PHE A 45 1.13 -3.06 0.35
CA PHE A 45 0.49 -1.74 0.33
C PHE A 45 1.39 -0.71 1.01
N VAL A 46 1.53 0.44 0.38
CA VAL A 46 2.21 1.60 0.97
C VAL A 46 1.32 2.82 0.83
N ALA A 47 1.11 3.53 1.91
CA ALA A 47 0.45 4.83 1.89
C ALA A 47 1.50 5.92 2.04
N PHE A 48 1.53 6.87 1.12
CA PHE A 48 2.35 8.07 1.20
C PHE A 48 1.44 9.24 1.54
N THR A 49 1.70 9.88 2.66
CA THR A 49 0.82 10.92 3.19
C THR A 49 1.64 11.89 4.06
N TYR A 50 0.97 12.64 4.89
CA TYR A 50 1.61 13.54 5.83
C TYR A 50 1.13 13.22 7.24
N GLY A 51 2.01 13.41 8.21
CA GLY A 51 1.65 13.33 9.61
C GLY A 51 0.85 14.55 10.06
N ALA A 52 0.34 14.50 11.28
CA ALA A 52 -0.50 15.55 11.82
C ALA A 52 0.20 16.92 11.88
N SER A 53 1.53 16.92 12.01
CA SER A 53 2.32 18.16 12.02
C SER A 53 2.87 18.54 10.64
N GLY A 54 2.39 17.88 9.58
CA GLY A 54 2.70 18.26 8.20
C GLY A 54 3.96 17.64 7.62
N GLN A 55 4.67 16.77 8.34
CA GLN A 55 5.86 16.11 7.81
C GLN A 55 5.47 14.94 6.89
N PRO A 56 6.26 14.67 5.85
CA PRO A 56 6.03 13.49 5.01
C PRO A 56 6.09 12.21 5.83
N THR A 57 5.18 11.31 5.58
CA THR A 57 5.05 10.06 6.32
C THR A 57 4.59 8.96 5.38
N TRP A 58 4.99 7.72 5.67
CA TRP A 58 4.52 6.56 4.94
C TRP A 58 4.19 5.43 5.89
N TYR A 59 3.21 4.63 5.49
CA TYR A 59 2.77 3.45 6.21
C TYR A 59 2.76 2.27 5.28
N VAL A 60 3.01 1.09 5.80
CA VAL A 60 3.17 -0.11 4.98
C VAL A 60 2.48 -1.30 5.64
N GLY A 61 2.03 -2.23 4.81
CA GLY A 61 1.51 -3.50 5.27
C GLY A 61 1.35 -4.48 4.14
N SER A 62 1.12 -5.73 4.49
CA SER A 62 0.83 -6.77 3.51
C SER A 62 -0.27 -7.68 4.05
N ALA A 63 -1.05 -8.25 3.14
CA ALA A 63 -2.16 -9.11 3.51
C ALA A 63 -2.53 -10.01 2.33
N GLY A 64 -3.28 -11.07 2.61
CA GLY A 64 -3.85 -11.89 1.55
C GLY A 64 -4.94 -11.15 0.79
N LEU A 65 -5.00 -11.40 -0.51
CA LEU A 65 -6.05 -10.88 -1.37
C LEU A 65 -7.07 -12.01 -1.61
N THR A 66 -8.32 -11.74 -1.27
CA THR A 66 -9.41 -12.70 -1.45
C THR A 66 -10.62 -11.97 -2.03
N ASN A 67 -11.13 -12.45 -3.16
CA ASN A 67 -12.29 -11.84 -3.84
C ASN A 67 -12.09 -10.34 -4.10
N ASN A 68 -10.89 -9.96 -4.52
CA ASN A 68 -10.51 -8.57 -4.80
C ASN A 68 -10.54 -7.65 -3.57
N ILE A 69 -10.39 -8.22 -2.38
CA ILE A 69 -10.35 -7.48 -1.12
C ILE A 69 -9.11 -7.88 -0.33
N PHE A 70 -8.42 -6.92 0.24
CA PHE A 70 -7.43 -7.21 1.27
C PHE A 70 -7.70 -6.38 2.53
N LEU A 71 -7.41 -6.99 3.67
CA LEU A 71 -7.61 -6.40 4.99
C LEU A 71 -6.26 -6.36 5.69
N LEU A 72 -5.78 -5.16 5.98
CA LEU A 72 -4.57 -4.96 6.77
C LEU A 72 -4.98 -4.78 8.23
N GLY A 73 -4.59 -5.72 9.09
CA GLY A 73 -4.96 -5.64 10.50
C GLY A 73 -4.27 -4.50 11.23
N GLN A 74 -3.04 -4.18 10.83
CA GLN A 74 -2.26 -3.11 11.44
C GLN A 74 -1.26 -2.58 10.42
N LEU A 75 -1.39 -1.30 10.08
CA LEU A 75 -0.37 -0.61 9.32
C LEU A 75 0.88 -0.41 10.17
N GLN A 76 2.05 -0.47 9.56
CA GLN A 76 3.33 -0.25 10.21
C GLN A 76 3.96 1.04 9.71
N GLN A 77 4.68 1.70 10.61
CA GLN A 77 5.54 2.84 10.28
C GLN A 77 6.96 2.48 10.69
N TYR A 78 7.94 2.94 9.90
CA TYR A 78 9.35 2.73 10.21
C TYR A 78 10.03 4.07 10.39
N VAL A 79 10.90 4.14 11.40
CA VAL A 79 11.63 5.35 11.74
C VAL A 79 13.12 5.03 11.95
N ASN A 80 13.94 6.05 11.91
CA ASN A 80 15.37 5.97 12.24
C ASN A 80 16.20 5.08 11.32
N GLY A 81 15.74 4.86 10.11
CA GLY A 81 16.52 4.19 9.08
C GLY A 81 17.60 5.11 8.50
N GLN A 82 18.34 4.58 7.55
CA GLN A 82 19.40 5.33 6.89
C GLN A 82 18.82 6.36 5.92
N SER A 83 19.54 7.46 5.73
CA SER A 83 19.23 8.40 4.67
C SER A 83 19.65 7.84 3.33
N LEU A 84 19.23 8.51 2.24
CA LEU A 84 19.49 8.02 0.88
C LEU A 84 20.97 7.74 0.61
N GLN A 85 21.85 8.60 1.13
CA GLN A 85 23.29 8.48 0.91
C GLN A 85 24.05 8.14 2.20
N GLY A 86 23.33 7.86 3.26
CA GLY A 86 23.93 7.55 4.55
C GLY A 86 24.36 6.10 4.68
N ALA A 87 25.17 5.83 5.68
CA ALA A 87 25.54 4.48 6.04
C ALA A 87 24.30 3.71 6.50
N PHE A 88 24.35 2.38 6.38
CA PHE A 88 23.25 1.55 6.84
C PHE A 88 22.91 1.83 8.29
N ARG A 89 21.63 1.97 8.56
CA ARG A 89 21.05 2.07 9.88
C ARG A 89 19.77 1.28 9.91
N SER A 90 19.66 0.33 10.81
CA SER A 90 18.48 -0.50 10.91
C SER A 90 17.26 0.33 11.30
N PRO A 91 16.17 0.31 10.52
CA PRO A 91 14.97 1.04 10.91
C PRO A 91 14.28 0.37 12.09
N VAL A 92 13.49 1.16 12.79
CA VAL A 92 12.67 0.70 13.91
C VAL A 92 11.22 0.72 13.49
N ALA A 93 10.52 -0.42 13.63
CA ALA A 93 9.10 -0.51 13.35
C ALA A 93 8.31 0.04 14.54
N ILE A 94 7.34 0.89 14.25
CA ILE A 94 6.38 1.36 15.24
C ILE A 94 4.97 1.13 14.70
N PRO A 95 3.96 0.95 15.58
CA PRO A 95 2.59 0.79 15.11
C PRO A 95 2.12 2.02 14.33
N GLY A 96 1.43 1.80 13.24
CA GLY A 96 0.77 2.84 12.50
C GLY A 96 -0.63 3.15 13.06
N PRO A 97 -1.46 3.85 12.28
CA PRO A 97 -2.72 4.37 12.78
C PRO A 97 -3.85 3.34 12.90
N GLY A 98 -3.63 2.09 12.59
CA GLY A 98 -4.65 1.06 12.76
C GLY A 98 -4.82 0.19 11.51
N SER A 99 -6.03 -0.31 11.32
CA SER A 99 -6.37 -1.22 10.24
C SER A 99 -6.85 -0.48 9.01
N LEU A 100 -6.78 -1.18 7.87
CA LEU A 100 -7.17 -0.62 6.59
C LEU A 100 -7.75 -1.75 5.73
N ALA A 101 -8.73 -1.43 4.91
CA ALA A 101 -9.29 -2.37 3.94
C ALA A 101 -9.32 -1.74 2.56
N PHE A 102 -9.07 -2.54 1.54
CA PHE A 102 -9.16 -2.09 0.16
C PHE A 102 -9.94 -3.12 -0.65
N ALA A 103 -10.85 -2.63 -1.48
CA ALA A 103 -11.63 -3.46 -2.39
C ALA A 103 -11.48 -2.93 -3.81
N PHE A 104 -11.04 -3.79 -4.73
CA PHE A 104 -11.00 -3.47 -6.15
C PHE A 104 -12.38 -3.68 -6.76
N ALA A 105 -12.96 -2.63 -7.34
CA ALA A 105 -14.18 -2.78 -8.14
C ALA A 105 -13.84 -3.29 -9.53
N ASN A 106 -12.71 -2.84 -10.07
CA ASN A 106 -12.16 -3.29 -11.35
C ASN A 106 -10.67 -2.89 -11.39
N ASP A 107 -10.05 -2.91 -12.57
CA ASP A 107 -8.62 -2.65 -12.70
C ASP A 107 -8.24 -1.17 -12.47
N VAL A 108 -9.22 -0.27 -12.45
CA VAL A 108 -8.94 1.17 -12.39
C VAL A 108 -9.69 1.89 -11.27
N VAL A 109 -10.64 1.22 -10.60
CA VAL A 109 -11.44 1.82 -9.51
C VAL A 109 -11.43 0.90 -8.29
N GLY A 110 -11.22 1.49 -7.14
CA GLY A 110 -11.28 0.79 -5.87
C GLY A 110 -11.81 1.67 -4.75
N SER A 111 -12.06 1.04 -3.61
CA SER A 111 -12.55 1.72 -2.42
C SER A 111 -11.63 1.38 -1.25
N LEU A 112 -11.18 2.40 -0.55
CA LEU A 112 -10.30 2.29 0.60
C LEU A 112 -11.08 2.66 1.86
N VAL A 113 -10.99 1.82 2.88
CA VAL A 113 -11.51 2.14 4.21
C VAL A 113 -10.32 2.43 5.11
N LEU A 114 -10.20 3.68 5.53
CA LEU A 114 -9.10 4.14 6.37
C LEU A 114 -9.31 3.71 7.83
N PRO A 115 -8.25 3.70 8.63
CA PRO A 115 -8.43 3.58 10.08
C PRO A 115 -9.44 4.60 10.59
N GLY A 116 -10.40 4.15 11.37
CA GLY A 116 -11.51 5.00 11.82
C GLY A 116 -12.76 4.90 10.97
N GLY A 117 -12.72 4.20 9.82
CA GLY A 117 -13.90 3.88 9.04
C GLY A 117 -14.22 4.82 7.88
N GLN A 118 -13.44 5.88 7.67
CA GLN A 118 -13.66 6.77 6.53
C GLN A 118 -13.42 6.03 5.22
N GLN A 119 -14.34 6.15 4.28
CA GLN A 119 -14.20 5.55 2.95
C GLN A 119 -13.66 6.59 1.96
N VAL A 120 -12.73 6.15 1.13
CA VAL A 120 -12.13 6.97 0.09
C VAL A 120 -12.19 6.20 -1.23
N LYS A 121 -12.76 6.82 -2.25
CA LYS A 121 -12.76 6.23 -3.58
C LYS A 121 -11.42 6.52 -4.23
N LEU A 122 -10.80 5.48 -4.78
CA LEU A 122 -9.51 5.61 -5.47
C LEU A 122 -9.65 5.20 -6.93
N THR A 123 -8.83 5.81 -7.74
CA THR A 123 -8.62 5.40 -9.12
C THR A 123 -7.14 5.10 -9.32
N ARG A 124 -6.85 4.20 -10.26
CA ARG A 124 -5.47 3.91 -10.63
C ARG A 124 -4.91 5.11 -11.36
N PHE A 125 -3.71 5.54 -10.95
CA PHE A 125 -3.05 6.68 -11.57
C PHE A 125 -2.64 6.30 -13.00
N PRO A 126 -3.06 7.06 -14.03
CA PRO A 126 -2.64 6.76 -15.40
C PRO A 126 -1.26 7.36 -15.65
N PHE A 127 -0.35 6.51 -16.08
CA PHE A 127 0.97 6.95 -16.52
C PHE A 127 1.04 7.05 -18.03
#